data_fa26d3f1c14fc14388052205c50f2f24
#
_entry.id   fa26d3f1c14fc14388052205c50f2f24
#
_cell.length_a   1.000
_cell.length_b   1.000
_cell.length_c   1.000
_cell.angle_alpha   90.00
_cell.angle_beta   90.00
_cell.angle_gamma   90.00
#
_symmetry.space_group_name_H-M   'P 1'
#
loop_
_entity.id
_entity.type
_entity.pdbx_description
1 polymer ?
#
loop_
_entity_poly.entity_id
_entity_poly.type
_entity_poly.pdbx_seq_one_letter_code
_entity_poly.pdbx_strand_id
1 'polypeptide(L)'
;MENQSSLTPANIYVNATQERFQDTYRRWQGIPSIEVSPAGRIFVNFYSGQDAEVGGNIMMLCVSDDNGRTFRSCATVVEHPDPECRIYDPNLWFDPLGRLWMTYTQARGFNDGRSGVWACICENADADELVWSKPRRIANGIMMNKPLVTSKGEWLFPCAIWCDTSGSVPSERHGLENEQFSNVYASTDCGKTITLRGHADIPGRSFDEHMLVEKKDGALWMLVRTFKGIGESFSTDGGYTWTPGRNSHIDGPCSRFFIRRLKSGRLLMINHYNFDQRIDLDDIMNQGNVKSWKGRSHLTAMLSEDDGETWPYTLLLDERNEVSYPDAKEADNGYIYVTYDWERVTQREILMARFTEDDILRGKILSPEGKLRVLVNKTLGQPDIH
;
A
#
# COMPACT_ATOMS: atom_id res chain seq x y z
N MET A 1 25.36 -21.75 9.41
CA MET A 1 24.11 -21.87 8.61
C MET A 1 23.50 -20.48 8.57
N GLU A 2 23.19 -19.97 7.39
CA GLU A 2 22.48 -18.70 7.26
C GLU A 2 21.10 -18.80 7.91
N ASN A 3 20.70 -17.73 8.59
CA ASN A 3 19.38 -17.64 9.18
C ASN A 3 18.32 -17.46 8.08
N GLN A 4 17.43 -18.41 7.91
CA GLN A 4 16.36 -18.42 6.91
C GLN A 4 14.98 -18.25 7.55
N SER A 5 14.90 -17.69 8.76
CA SER A 5 13.64 -17.56 9.49
C SER A 5 12.59 -16.76 8.72
N SER A 6 12.99 -15.73 7.95
CA SER A 6 12.08 -14.96 7.10
C SER A 6 11.38 -15.78 6.00
N LEU A 7 11.81 -17.00 5.73
CA LEU A 7 11.14 -17.93 4.81
C LEU A 7 10.10 -18.83 5.51
N THR A 8 9.97 -18.72 6.85
CA THR A 8 8.96 -19.45 7.62
C THR A 8 7.64 -18.66 7.65
N PRO A 9 6.48 -19.31 7.45
CA PRO A 9 5.19 -18.63 7.52
C PRO A 9 4.94 -17.98 8.88
N ALA A 10 4.37 -16.77 8.87
CA ALA A 10 3.92 -16.08 10.06
C ALA A 10 2.68 -16.74 10.69
N ASN A 11 2.44 -16.46 11.99
CA ASN A 11 1.24 -16.85 12.70
C ASN A 11 0.10 -15.86 12.46
N ILE A 12 -1.13 -16.38 12.42
CA ILE A 12 -2.35 -15.57 12.31
C ILE A 12 -3.17 -15.75 13.58
N TYR A 13 -3.54 -14.63 14.18
CA TYR A 13 -4.43 -14.58 15.35
C TYR A 13 -5.71 -13.84 14.97
N VAL A 14 -6.86 -14.50 15.11
CA VAL A 14 -8.17 -13.89 14.86
C VAL A 14 -8.76 -13.45 16.19
N ASN A 15 -9.37 -12.26 16.24
CA ASN A 15 -9.90 -11.63 17.45
C ASN A 15 -8.87 -11.65 18.61
N ALA A 16 -7.67 -11.19 18.31
CA ALA A 16 -6.53 -11.29 19.21
C ALA A 16 -6.69 -10.43 20.47
N THR A 17 -6.44 -11.03 21.62
CA THR A 17 -6.60 -10.40 22.95
C THR A 17 -5.30 -10.21 23.71
N GLN A 18 -4.18 -10.66 23.15
CA GLN A 18 -2.86 -10.55 23.80
C GLN A 18 -2.50 -9.07 24.02
N GLU A 19 -1.98 -8.76 25.21
CA GLU A 19 -1.64 -7.40 25.64
C GLU A 19 -0.69 -6.70 24.64
N ARG A 20 0.32 -7.41 24.14
CA ARG A 20 1.29 -6.86 23.18
C ARG A 20 0.68 -6.37 21.86
N PHE A 21 -0.54 -6.78 21.54
CA PHE A 21 -1.26 -6.35 20.33
C PHE A 21 -2.17 -5.14 20.59
N GLN A 22 -2.47 -4.83 21.86
CA GLN A 22 -3.39 -3.76 22.20
C GLN A 22 -2.82 -2.37 21.90
N ASP A 23 -3.71 -1.42 21.65
CA ASP A 23 -3.34 -0.05 21.32
C ASP A 23 -2.51 0.64 22.42
N THR A 24 -2.71 0.24 23.66
CA THR A 24 -1.97 0.76 24.82
C THR A 24 -0.53 0.26 24.92
N TYR A 25 -0.17 -0.80 24.19
CA TYR A 25 1.17 -1.39 24.21
C TYR A 25 2.03 -0.91 23.04
N ARG A 26 1.44 -0.80 21.83
CA ARG A 26 2.13 -0.43 20.59
C ARG A 26 2.48 1.06 20.59
N ARG A 27 3.62 1.43 20.00
CA ARG A 27 4.16 2.80 20.02
C ARG A 27 4.36 3.41 18.64
N TRP A 28 4.25 2.61 17.61
CA TRP A 28 4.42 3.00 16.22
C TRP A 28 3.41 2.28 15.33
N GLN A 29 2.91 2.94 14.29
CA GLN A 29 2.09 2.33 13.24
C GLN A 29 2.05 3.19 11.98
N GLY A 30 1.77 2.55 10.82
CA GLY A 30 1.66 3.24 9.54
C GLY A 30 1.38 2.32 8.37
N ILE A 31 1.35 2.92 7.19
CA ILE A 31 1.29 2.24 5.88
C ILE A 31 0.03 1.38 5.78
N PRO A 32 -1.16 2.02 5.78
CA PRO A 32 -2.41 1.30 5.76
C PRO A 32 -2.86 0.88 4.35
N SER A 33 -3.79 -0.10 4.32
CA SER A 33 -4.60 -0.42 3.16
C SER A 33 -6.05 -0.63 3.55
N ILE A 34 -6.99 -0.45 2.62
CA ILE A 34 -8.43 -0.50 2.87
C ILE A 34 -9.16 -1.33 1.83
N GLU A 35 -10.15 -2.10 2.28
CA GLU A 35 -11.15 -2.74 1.44
C GLU A 35 -12.55 -2.62 2.05
N VAL A 36 -13.56 -2.72 1.20
CA VAL A 36 -14.96 -2.72 1.60
C VAL A 36 -15.64 -3.89 0.93
N SER A 37 -16.30 -4.74 1.73
CA SER A 37 -17.06 -5.87 1.21
C SER A 37 -18.34 -5.43 0.49
N PRO A 38 -18.96 -6.31 -0.32
CA PRO A 38 -20.27 -6.04 -0.91
C PRO A 38 -21.37 -5.76 0.13
N ALA A 39 -21.28 -6.33 1.34
CA ALA A 39 -22.18 -6.05 2.43
C ALA A 39 -21.92 -4.72 3.16
N GLY A 40 -20.83 -4.02 2.82
CA GLY A 40 -20.46 -2.73 3.38
C GLY A 40 -19.55 -2.79 4.61
N ARG A 41 -19.04 -3.98 4.99
CA ARG A 41 -18.02 -4.12 6.04
C ARG A 41 -16.72 -3.50 5.56
N ILE A 42 -16.12 -2.64 6.38
CA ILE A 42 -14.86 -1.95 6.07
C ILE A 42 -13.70 -2.68 6.77
N PHE A 43 -12.65 -2.95 6.02
CA PHE A 43 -11.42 -3.56 6.48
C PHE A 43 -10.28 -2.57 6.29
N VAL A 44 -9.51 -2.31 7.34
CA VAL A 44 -8.29 -1.50 7.26
C VAL A 44 -7.17 -2.26 7.93
N ASN A 45 -6.11 -2.59 7.18
CA ASN A 45 -4.90 -3.13 7.76
C ASN A 45 -3.76 -2.12 7.71
N PHE A 46 -2.79 -2.30 8.58
CA PHE A 46 -1.56 -1.53 8.68
C PHE A 46 -0.54 -2.36 9.46
N TYR A 47 0.73 -1.99 9.44
CA TYR A 47 1.66 -2.63 10.35
C TYR A 47 2.06 -1.71 11.49
N SER A 48 2.50 -2.32 12.59
CA SER A 48 2.68 -1.65 13.86
C SER A 48 3.74 -2.35 14.71
N GLY A 49 4.22 -1.67 15.72
CA GLY A 49 5.24 -2.22 16.63
C GLY A 49 5.61 -1.27 17.75
N GLN A 50 6.83 -1.42 18.25
CA GLN A 50 7.29 -0.64 19.41
C GLN A 50 7.70 0.77 18.98
N ASP A 51 8.75 0.96 18.19
CA ASP A 51 9.32 2.30 18.04
C ASP A 51 9.46 2.78 16.59
N ALA A 52 9.63 1.85 15.64
CA ALA A 52 9.95 2.16 14.25
C ALA A 52 9.69 0.95 13.34
N GLU A 53 10.17 1.05 12.11
CA GLU A 53 10.17 -0.03 11.13
C GLU A 53 11.34 -0.98 11.39
N VAL A 54 11.15 -1.93 12.29
CA VAL A 54 12.20 -2.85 12.79
C VAL A 54 11.70 -4.28 12.92
N GLY A 55 12.58 -5.21 13.28
CA GLY A 55 12.19 -6.57 13.69
C GLY A 55 11.10 -6.54 14.76
N GLY A 56 10.21 -7.52 14.74
CA GLY A 56 9.08 -7.60 15.67
C GLY A 56 7.86 -6.77 15.28
N ASN A 57 7.89 -6.01 14.17
CA ASN A 57 6.67 -5.41 13.66
C ASN A 57 5.65 -6.49 13.25
N ILE A 58 4.39 -6.20 13.51
CA ILE A 58 3.22 -7.06 13.26
C ILE A 58 2.26 -6.36 12.29
N MET A 59 1.46 -7.12 11.56
CA MET A 59 0.33 -6.54 10.83
C MET A 59 -0.94 -6.60 11.69
N MET A 60 -1.70 -5.53 11.65
CA MET A 60 -2.99 -5.36 12.33
C MET A 60 -4.11 -5.24 11.31
N LEU A 61 -5.26 -5.85 11.57
CA LEU A 61 -6.51 -5.63 10.83
C LEU A 61 -7.56 -5.07 11.76
N CYS A 62 -8.13 -3.93 11.39
CA CYS A 62 -9.31 -3.34 11.99
C CYS A 62 -10.53 -3.56 11.10
N VAL A 63 -11.71 -3.74 11.70
CA VAL A 63 -12.97 -3.97 10.99
C VAL A 63 -14.04 -3.01 11.52
N SER A 64 -14.85 -2.45 10.62
CA SER A 64 -16.06 -1.69 10.96
C SER A 64 -17.28 -2.31 10.30
N ASP A 65 -18.31 -2.54 11.10
CA ASP A 65 -19.64 -3.04 10.67
C ASP A 65 -20.70 -1.94 10.67
N ASP A 66 -20.33 -0.70 11.00
CA ASP A 66 -21.24 0.43 11.20
C ASP A 66 -20.93 1.63 10.29
N ASN A 67 -20.41 1.34 9.09
CA ASN A 67 -20.07 2.34 8.08
C ASN A 67 -18.96 3.31 8.55
N GLY A 68 -17.95 2.78 9.27
CA GLY A 68 -16.79 3.55 9.73
C GLY A 68 -17.08 4.49 10.90
N ARG A 69 -18.13 4.27 11.67
CA ARG A 69 -18.39 5.03 12.92
C ARG A 69 -17.50 4.53 14.05
N THR A 70 -17.33 3.22 14.13
CA THR A 70 -16.41 2.55 15.06
C THR A 70 -15.60 1.48 14.35
N PHE A 71 -14.39 1.22 14.85
CA PHE A 71 -13.51 0.17 14.37
C PHE A 71 -13.13 -0.76 15.51
N ARG A 72 -13.29 -2.06 15.29
CA ARG A 72 -12.80 -3.12 16.17
C ARG A 72 -11.36 -3.44 15.79
N SER A 73 -10.41 -3.12 16.66
CA SER A 73 -8.99 -3.45 16.51
C SER A 73 -8.74 -4.96 16.71
N CYS A 74 -7.58 -5.43 16.26
CA CYS A 74 -7.13 -6.82 16.44
C CYS A 74 -8.11 -7.87 15.87
N ALA A 75 -8.95 -7.51 14.89
CA ALA A 75 -9.80 -8.47 14.20
C ALA A 75 -8.98 -9.60 13.57
N THR A 76 -7.80 -9.27 13.09
CA THR A 76 -6.72 -10.23 12.75
C THR A 76 -5.38 -9.59 13.02
N VAL A 77 -4.44 -10.37 13.55
CA VAL A 77 -3.04 -9.98 13.74
C VAL A 77 -2.17 -11.02 13.06
N VAL A 78 -1.14 -10.57 12.34
CA VAL A 78 -0.10 -11.44 11.77
C VAL A 78 1.22 -11.10 12.46
N GLU A 79 1.84 -12.11 13.05
CA GLU A 79 3.09 -12.00 13.81
C GLU A 79 4.06 -13.10 13.37
N HIS A 80 5.30 -12.74 13.12
CA HIS A 80 6.32 -13.73 12.80
C HIS A 80 6.78 -14.46 14.07
N PRO A 81 6.99 -15.80 14.06
CA PRO A 81 7.45 -16.53 15.25
C PRO A 81 8.89 -16.18 15.69
N ASP A 82 9.75 -15.72 14.78
CA ASP A 82 11.06 -15.13 15.10
C ASP A 82 10.89 -13.62 15.35
N PRO A 83 11.17 -13.11 16.56
CA PRO A 83 11.00 -11.69 16.88
C PRO A 83 11.96 -10.76 16.13
N GLU A 84 13.03 -11.28 15.54
CA GLU A 84 13.91 -10.50 14.68
C GLU A 84 13.33 -10.27 13.28
N CYS A 85 12.29 -11.02 12.89
CA CYS A 85 11.55 -10.81 11.66
C CYS A 85 10.44 -9.77 11.86
N ARG A 86 10.17 -9.01 10.82
CA ARG A 86 9.05 -8.06 10.77
C ARG A 86 8.03 -8.49 9.73
N ILE A 87 6.77 -8.14 9.98
CA ILE A 87 5.68 -8.14 9.02
C ILE A 87 5.42 -6.69 8.63
N TYR A 88 5.43 -6.37 7.35
CA TYR A 88 5.34 -4.99 6.87
C TYR A 88 4.68 -4.88 5.49
N ASP A 89 4.40 -3.66 5.07
CA ASP A 89 3.80 -3.30 3.79
C ASP A 89 2.56 -4.16 3.47
N PRO A 90 1.56 -4.17 4.37
CA PRO A 90 0.37 -4.97 4.17
C PRO A 90 -0.54 -4.37 3.10
N ASN A 91 -1.30 -5.24 2.42
CA ASN A 91 -2.33 -4.83 1.50
C ASN A 91 -3.58 -5.71 1.63
N LEU A 92 -4.73 -5.13 1.34
CA LEU A 92 -6.03 -5.81 1.24
C LEU A 92 -6.53 -5.71 -0.20
N TRP A 93 -7.15 -6.77 -0.69
CA TRP A 93 -7.72 -6.79 -2.01
C TRP A 93 -8.86 -7.81 -2.11
N PHE A 94 -10.03 -7.38 -2.56
CA PHE A 94 -11.07 -8.29 -3.00
C PHE A 94 -10.81 -8.69 -4.44
N ASP A 95 -10.62 -9.99 -4.65
CA ASP A 95 -10.46 -10.55 -5.99
C ASP A 95 -11.83 -10.63 -6.73
N PRO A 96 -11.83 -10.88 -8.05
CA PRO A 96 -13.05 -10.99 -8.83
C PRO A 96 -13.99 -12.13 -8.43
N LEU A 97 -13.52 -13.07 -7.60
CA LEU A 97 -14.34 -14.16 -7.04
C LEU A 97 -14.97 -13.78 -5.69
N GLY A 98 -14.76 -12.55 -5.21
CA GLY A 98 -15.30 -12.05 -3.94
C GLY A 98 -14.52 -12.49 -2.71
N ARG A 99 -13.31 -13.04 -2.86
CA ARG A 99 -12.45 -13.45 -1.74
C ARG A 99 -11.60 -12.29 -1.28
N LEU A 100 -11.47 -12.11 0.03
CA LEU A 100 -10.58 -11.10 0.60
C LEU A 100 -9.16 -11.68 0.71
N TRP A 101 -8.24 -11.07 -0.01
CA TRP A 101 -6.80 -11.31 0.11
C TRP A 101 -6.20 -10.34 1.11
N MET A 102 -5.41 -10.86 2.00
CA MET A 102 -4.55 -10.14 2.91
C MET A 102 -3.12 -10.49 2.53
N THR A 103 -2.39 -9.54 1.98
CA THR A 103 -0.98 -9.72 1.63
C THR A 103 -0.11 -8.90 2.56
N TYR A 104 1.11 -9.34 2.75
CA TYR A 104 2.14 -8.67 3.54
C TYR A 104 3.51 -9.13 3.09
N THR A 105 4.52 -8.36 3.42
CA THR A 105 5.92 -8.74 3.25
C THR A 105 6.49 -9.17 4.59
N GLN A 106 7.44 -10.08 4.59
CA GLN A 106 8.24 -10.41 5.76
C GLN A 106 9.73 -10.47 5.42
N ALA A 107 10.55 -10.02 6.37
CA ALA A 107 12.00 -10.05 6.32
C ALA A 107 12.59 -10.05 7.74
N ARG A 108 13.83 -10.46 7.89
CA ARG A 108 14.59 -10.31 9.13
C ARG A 108 15.20 -8.91 9.20
N GLY A 109 15.12 -8.24 10.35
CA GLY A 109 15.52 -6.84 10.50
C GLY A 109 14.72 -5.91 9.61
N PHE A 110 15.35 -4.90 9.05
CA PHE A 110 14.69 -4.00 8.08
C PHE A 110 14.47 -4.70 6.73
N ASN A 111 15.49 -5.37 6.20
CA ASN A 111 15.42 -6.19 4.99
C ASN A 111 16.66 -7.11 4.97
N ASP A 112 16.47 -8.41 4.81
CA ASP A 112 17.52 -9.41 4.78
C ASP A 112 17.86 -9.91 3.36
N GLY A 113 17.38 -9.21 2.33
CA GLY A 113 17.60 -9.60 0.92
C GLY A 113 16.74 -10.78 0.46
N ARG A 114 15.90 -11.35 1.35
CA ARG A 114 15.00 -12.50 1.07
C ARG A 114 13.54 -12.10 1.11
N SER A 115 13.22 -10.82 1.18
CA SER A 115 11.86 -10.32 1.26
C SER A 115 10.96 -11.00 0.23
N GLY A 116 9.78 -11.37 0.64
CA GLY A 116 8.78 -11.98 -0.22
C GLY A 116 7.38 -11.64 0.22
N VAL A 117 6.51 -11.56 -0.77
CA VAL A 117 5.08 -11.31 -0.58
C VAL A 117 4.40 -12.60 -0.13
N TRP A 118 3.74 -12.54 1.00
CA TRP A 118 2.91 -13.61 1.55
C TRP A 118 1.44 -13.24 1.43
N ALA A 119 0.59 -14.23 1.25
CA ALA A 119 -0.84 -14.05 1.11
C ALA A 119 -1.62 -15.05 1.97
N CYS A 120 -2.71 -14.54 2.57
CA CYS A 120 -3.78 -15.32 3.18
C CYS A 120 -5.10 -14.92 2.54
N ILE A 121 -6.02 -15.87 2.39
CA ILE A 121 -7.30 -15.66 1.71
C ILE A 121 -8.42 -15.99 2.70
N CYS A 122 -9.40 -15.11 2.79
CA CYS A 122 -10.67 -15.32 3.48
C CYS A 122 -11.77 -15.46 2.43
N GLU A 123 -12.39 -16.64 2.37
CA GLU A 123 -13.45 -16.95 1.39
C GLU A 123 -14.77 -16.23 1.68
N ASN A 124 -15.06 -15.94 2.95
CA ASN A 124 -16.25 -15.23 3.38
C ASN A 124 -15.87 -14.12 4.37
N ALA A 125 -15.59 -12.94 3.84
CA ALA A 125 -15.17 -11.78 4.64
C ALA A 125 -16.31 -11.13 5.44
N ASP A 126 -17.57 -11.43 5.12
CA ASP A 126 -18.75 -10.94 5.83
C ASP A 126 -19.22 -11.87 6.96
N ALA A 127 -18.54 -12.98 7.21
CA ALA A 127 -18.80 -13.85 8.35
C ALA A 127 -18.48 -13.14 9.68
N ASP A 128 -19.12 -13.58 10.76
CA ASP A 128 -18.87 -13.05 12.12
C ASP A 128 -17.41 -13.26 12.55
N GLU A 129 -16.83 -14.40 12.17
CA GLU A 129 -15.44 -14.75 12.39
C GLU A 129 -14.71 -14.90 11.06
N LEU A 130 -13.58 -14.21 10.92
CA LEU A 130 -12.75 -14.30 9.72
C LEU A 130 -11.93 -15.59 9.75
N VAL A 131 -12.06 -16.41 8.72
CA VAL A 131 -11.29 -17.64 8.56
C VAL A 131 -10.29 -17.45 7.43
N TRP A 132 -9.00 -17.45 7.78
CA TRP A 132 -7.90 -17.27 6.85
C TRP A 132 -7.28 -18.59 6.42
N SER A 133 -6.92 -18.69 5.15
CA SER A 133 -6.05 -19.76 4.68
C SER A 133 -4.67 -19.71 5.36
N LYS A 134 -3.92 -20.80 5.30
CA LYS A 134 -2.51 -20.75 5.70
C LYS A 134 -1.75 -19.76 4.83
N PRO A 135 -0.79 -19.01 5.41
CA PRO A 135 0.07 -18.11 4.65
C PRO A 135 0.85 -18.88 3.57
N ARG A 136 0.89 -18.34 2.37
CA ARG A 136 1.75 -18.84 1.30
C ARG A 136 2.56 -17.69 0.69
N ARG A 137 3.83 -17.94 0.39
CA ARG A 137 4.65 -17.00 -0.37
C ARG A 137 4.20 -17.02 -1.83
N ILE A 138 3.90 -15.85 -2.40
CA ILE A 138 3.32 -15.72 -3.74
C ILE A 138 4.26 -15.04 -4.74
N ALA A 139 5.22 -14.25 -4.25
CA ALA A 139 6.19 -13.54 -5.09
C ALA A 139 7.46 -13.22 -4.30
N ASN A 140 8.54 -12.93 -5.01
CA ASN A 140 9.72 -12.30 -4.44
C ASN A 140 9.51 -10.80 -4.28
N GLY A 141 10.22 -10.19 -3.33
CA GLY A 141 10.20 -8.75 -3.11
C GLY A 141 9.02 -8.28 -2.25
N ILE A 142 8.53 -7.09 -2.54
CA ILE A 142 7.62 -6.32 -1.69
C ILE A 142 6.45 -5.84 -2.54
N MET A 143 5.23 -5.98 -2.02
CA MET A 143 4.00 -5.50 -2.66
C MET A 143 3.12 -4.82 -1.61
N MET A 144 2.96 -3.51 -1.73
CA MET A 144 2.04 -2.77 -0.86
C MET A 144 0.82 -2.21 -1.59
N ASN A 145 0.71 -2.45 -2.89
CA ASN A 145 -0.37 -1.95 -3.72
C ASN A 145 -1.24 -3.07 -4.27
N LYS A 146 -2.51 -2.74 -4.55
CA LYS A 146 -3.50 -3.71 -5.02
C LYS A 146 -3.14 -4.27 -6.39
N PRO A 147 -3.37 -5.58 -6.64
CA PRO A 147 -3.28 -6.15 -7.96
C PRO A 147 -4.22 -5.45 -8.96
N LEU A 148 -3.79 -5.40 -10.21
CA LEU A 148 -4.63 -5.02 -11.34
C LEU A 148 -5.28 -6.27 -11.93
N VAL A 149 -6.60 -6.24 -12.15
CA VAL A 149 -7.30 -7.20 -13.01
C VAL A 149 -7.45 -6.57 -14.38
N THR A 150 -6.86 -7.18 -15.39
CA THR A 150 -6.92 -6.66 -16.77
C THR A 150 -8.29 -6.97 -17.41
N SER A 151 -8.59 -6.28 -18.49
CA SER A 151 -9.79 -6.54 -19.31
C SER A 151 -9.86 -7.98 -19.86
N LYS A 152 -8.69 -8.68 -19.90
CA LYS A 152 -8.59 -10.10 -20.28
C LYS A 152 -8.77 -11.06 -19.09
N GLY A 153 -9.02 -10.55 -17.89
CA GLY A 153 -9.18 -11.35 -16.67
C GLY A 153 -7.88 -11.84 -16.04
N GLU A 154 -6.73 -11.38 -16.49
CA GLU A 154 -5.44 -11.68 -15.87
C GLU A 154 -5.22 -10.82 -14.64
N TRP A 155 -4.60 -11.37 -13.61
CA TRP A 155 -4.26 -10.63 -12.39
C TRP A 155 -2.77 -10.28 -12.40
N LEU A 156 -2.46 -9.01 -12.28
CA LEU A 156 -1.09 -8.50 -12.28
C LEU A 156 -0.75 -7.93 -10.90
N PHE A 157 0.32 -8.46 -10.30
CA PHE A 157 0.78 -8.14 -8.95
C PHE A 157 2.04 -7.26 -9.04
N PRO A 158 2.00 -6.00 -8.55
CA PRO A 158 3.13 -5.08 -8.58
C PRO A 158 4.10 -5.38 -7.43
N CYS A 159 5.05 -6.28 -7.64
CA CYS A 159 6.04 -6.68 -6.65
C CYS A 159 7.41 -6.12 -7.01
N ALA A 160 8.12 -5.51 -6.06
CA ALA A 160 9.43 -4.92 -6.30
C ALA A 160 10.53 -5.59 -5.47
N ILE A 161 11.71 -5.70 -6.04
CA ILE A 161 12.93 -5.88 -5.25
C ILE A 161 13.68 -4.56 -5.26
N TRP A 162 13.82 -3.98 -4.08
CA TRP A 162 14.41 -2.66 -3.91
C TRP A 162 15.84 -2.61 -4.44
N CYS A 163 16.19 -1.54 -5.11
CA CYS A 163 17.55 -1.27 -5.56
C CYS A 163 18.41 -0.66 -4.44
N ASP A 164 19.71 -0.64 -4.65
CA ASP A 164 20.69 -0.18 -3.67
C ASP A 164 20.59 1.32 -3.33
N THR A 165 19.97 2.11 -4.21
CA THR A 165 19.76 3.56 -4.02
C THR A 165 18.85 3.89 -2.85
N SER A 166 18.06 2.95 -2.32
CA SER A 166 17.23 3.18 -1.14
C SER A 166 18.01 3.19 0.19
N GLY A 167 19.32 2.96 0.18
CA GLY A 167 20.22 3.12 1.34
C GLY A 167 20.01 2.15 2.52
N SER A 168 18.97 1.31 2.45
CA SER A 168 18.56 0.41 3.54
C SER A 168 18.56 -1.05 3.11
N VAL A 169 19.06 -1.32 1.90
CA VAL A 169 18.98 -2.63 1.28
C VAL A 169 20.31 -3.35 1.42
N PRO A 170 20.35 -4.60 1.91
CA PRO A 170 21.59 -5.36 2.01
C PRO A 170 22.21 -5.58 0.62
N SER A 171 23.52 -5.69 0.56
CA SER A 171 24.26 -5.96 -0.68
C SER A 171 23.95 -7.34 -1.25
N GLU A 172 23.65 -8.31 -0.39
CA GLU A 172 23.31 -9.68 -0.76
C GLU A 172 21.82 -9.84 -1.02
N ARG A 173 21.45 -10.47 -2.13
CA ARG A 173 20.06 -10.71 -2.56
C ARG A 173 19.70 -12.19 -2.63
N HIS A 174 20.61 -13.08 -2.28
CA HIS A 174 20.40 -14.53 -2.21
C HIS A 174 19.77 -15.13 -3.47
N GLY A 175 20.31 -14.76 -4.64
CA GLY A 175 19.85 -15.25 -5.94
C GLY A 175 18.78 -14.37 -6.60
N LEU A 176 18.41 -13.22 -6.00
CA LEU A 176 17.45 -12.27 -6.57
C LEU A 176 18.13 -11.05 -7.21
N GLU A 177 19.43 -11.12 -7.47
CA GLU A 177 20.23 -10.01 -8.00
C GLU A 177 19.71 -9.53 -9.37
N ASN A 178 19.15 -10.44 -10.17
CA ASN A 178 18.61 -10.14 -11.49
C ASN A 178 17.13 -9.73 -11.46
N GLU A 179 16.52 -9.63 -10.29
CA GLU A 179 15.10 -9.22 -10.12
C GLU A 179 14.97 -7.83 -9.43
N GLN A 180 16.05 -7.05 -9.38
CA GLN A 180 16.05 -5.72 -8.73
C GLN A 180 15.37 -4.65 -9.59
N PHE A 181 14.09 -4.83 -9.84
CA PHE A 181 13.25 -3.98 -10.68
C PHE A 181 11.86 -3.77 -10.09
N SER A 182 11.10 -2.85 -10.68
CA SER A 182 9.64 -2.77 -10.51
C SER A 182 9.01 -3.92 -11.30
N ASN A 183 8.86 -5.08 -10.66
CA ASN A 183 8.44 -6.32 -11.31
C ASN A 183 6.93 -6.43 -11.40
N VAL A 184 6.48 -7.20 -12.38
CA VAL A 184 5.08 -7.62 -12.53
C VAL A 184 5.02 -9.14 -12.46
N TYR A 185 4.36 -9.65 -11.43
CA TYR A 185 3.97 -11.05 -11.36
C TYR A 185 2.56 -11.19 -11.88
N ALA A 186 2.21 -12.33 -12.45
CA ALA A 186 0.91 -12.53 -13.07
C ALA A 186 0.28 -13.89 -12.75
N SER A 187 -1.04 -13.90 -12.74
CA SER A 187 -1.86 -15.12 -12.67
C SER A 187 -2.93 -15.09 -13.74
N THR A 188 -3.13 -16.24 -14.40
CA THR A 188 -4.20 -16.50 -15.38
C THR A 188 -5.19 -17.57 -14.90
N ASP A 189 -5.03 -18.03 -13.64
CA ASP A 189 -5.80 -19.14 -13.05
C ASP A 189 -6.43 -18.75 -11.69
N CYS A 190 -6.86 -17.48 -11.58
CA CYS A 190 -7.50 -16.92 -10.40
C CYS A 190 -6.63 -16.99 -9.13
N GLY A 191 -5.33 -16.73 -9.29
CA GLY A 191 -4.38 -16.63 -8.18
C GLY A 191 -3.87 -17.97 -7.65
N LYS A 192 -4.15 -19.11 -8.32
CA LYS A 192 -3.60 -20.41 -7.92
C LYS A 192 -2.10 -20.45 -8.14
N THR A 193 -1.66 -20.06 -9.33
CA THR A 193 -0.23 -19.85 -9.65
C THR A 193 0.03 -18.36 -9.94
N ILE A 194 1.16 -17.87 -9.44
CA ILE A 194 1.60 -16.49 -9.63
C ILE A 194 3.08 -16.55 -10.01
N THR A 195 3.43 -16.03 -11.17
CA THR A 195 4.79 -16.11 -11.73
C THR A 195 5.28 -14.77 -12.22
N LEU A 196 6.60 -14.54 -12.15
CA LEU A 196 7.22 -13.34 -12.72
C LEU A 196 6.94 -13.28 -14.23
N ARG A 197 6.42 -12.14 -14.71
CA ARG A 197 6.07 -11.91 -16.11
C ARG A 197 7.05 -10.97 -16.81
N GLY A 198 7.35 -9.86 -16.18
CA GLY A 198 8.23 -8.84 -16.72
C GLY A 198 8.55 -7.76 -15.70
N HIS A 199 9.26 -6.73 -16.12
CA HIS A 199 9.69 -5.66 -15.22
C HIS A 199 9.97 -4.36 -15.98
N ALA A 200 9.95 -3.24 -15.25
CA ALA A 200 10.48 -1.96 -15.73
C ALA A 200 11.63 -1.49 -14.83
N ASP A 201 12.62 -0.86 -15.45
CA ASP A 201 13.68 -0.15 -14.75
C ASP A 201 13.41 1.36 -14.85
N ILE A 202 13.08 1.98 -13.71
CA ILE A 202 12.73 3.39 -13.65
C ILE A 202 13.87 4.17 -12.98
N PRO A 203 14.44 5.18 -13.65
CA PRO A 203 15.49 6.00 -13.07
C PRO A 203 15.07 6.68 -11.78
N GLY A 204 15.90 6.61 -10.73
CA GLY A 204 15.65 7.26 -9.45
C GLY A 204 14.49 6.68 -8.64
N ARG A 205 14.08 5.44 -8.92
CA ARG A 205 13.08 4.72 -8.11
C ARG A 205 13.52 4.60 -6.66
N SER A 206 12.58 4.81 -5.75
CA SER A 206 12.80 4.78 -4.31
C SER A 206 11.75 3.93 -3.65
N PHE A 207 12.14 2.75 -3.14
CA PHE A 207 11.22 1.72 -2.61
C PHE A 207 10.16 1.24 -3.61
N ASP A 208 10.26 1.64 -4.86
CA ASP A 208 9.35 1.32 -5.98
C ASP A 208 7.87 1.65 -5.71
N GLU A 209 7.20 0.96 -4.84
CA GLU A 209 5.79 1.14 -4.45
C GLU A 209 4.88 1.37 -5.67
N HIS A 210 5.19 0.65 -6.77
CA HIS A 210 4.58 0.88 -8.07
C HIS A 210 3.13 0.39 -8.15
N MET A 211 2.39 0.99 -9.07
CA MET A 211 1.02 0.63 -9.41
C MET A 211 0.87 0.44 -10.91
N LEU A 212 -0.13 -0.35 -11.28
CA LEU A 212 -0.46 -0.67 -12.66
C LEU A 212 -1.85 -0.17 -13.01
N VAL A 213 -1.98 0.43 -14.18
CA VAL A 213 -3.24 0.85 -14.77
C VAL A 213 -3.34 0.28 -16.18
N GLU A 214 -4.48 -0.30 -16.54
CA GLU A 214 -4.80 -0.60 -17.93
C GLU A 214 -5.44 0.64 -18.56
N LYS A 215 -4.81 1.19 -19.58
CA LYS A 215 -5.32 2.33 -20.35
C LYS A 215 -6.49 1.89 -21.24
N LYS A 216 -7.27 2.84 -21.74
CA LYS A 216 -8.44 2.57 -22.60
C LYS A 216 -8.08 1.87 -23.92
N ASP A 217 -6.85 2.04 -24.40
CA ASP A 217 -6.31 1.37 -25.57
C ASP A 217 -5.77 -0.05 -25.30
N GLY A 218 -5.81 -0.50 -24.04
CA GLY A 218 -5.30 -1.79 -23.57
C GLY A 218 -3.82 -1.82 -23.22
N ALA A 219 -3.09 -0.73 -23.36
CA ALA A 219 -1.73 -0.63 -22.88
C ALA A 219 -1.70 -0.63 -21.34
N LEU A 220 -0.67 -1.21 -20.77
CA LEU A 220 -0.41 -1.10 -19.32
C LEU A 220 0.47 0.10 -19.06
N TRP A 221 0.11 0.88 -18.05
CA TRP A 221 0.87 1.99 -17.52
C TRP A 221 1.33 1.64 -16.11
N MET A 222 2.64 1.59 -15.92
CA MET A 222 3.28 1.44 -14.62
C MET A 222 3.70 2.81 -14.11
N LEU A 223 3.32 3.12 -12.88
CA LEU A 223 3.71 4.32 -12.16
C LEU A 223 4.49 3.92 -10.94
N VAL A 224 5.65 4.56 -10.72
CA VAL A 224 6.62 4.16 -9.70
C VAL A 224 7.03 5.37 -8.87
N ARG A 225 7.06 5.21 -7.54
CA ARG A 225 7.62 6.20 -6.64
C ARG A 225 9.10 6.41 -6.93
N THR A 226 9.50 7.67 -7.10
CA THR A 226 10.89 8.07 -7.29
C THR A 226 11.29 9.16 -6.31
N PHE A 227 12.57 9.50 -6.25
CA PHE A 227 13.03 10.66 -5.49
C PHE A 227 12.51 11.98 -6.07
N LYS A 228 12.10 12.02 -7.33
CA LYS A 228 11.57 13.20 -8.07
C LYS A 228 10.11 13.04 -8.50
N GLY A 229 9.21 12.69 -7.59
CA GLY A 229 7.81 12.52 -7.95
C GLY A 229 7.51 11.11 -8.45
N ILE A 230 6.81 10.99 -9.55
CA ILE A 230 6.34 9.71 -10.08
C ILE A 230 7.03 9.40 -11.41
N GLY A 231 7.70 8.25 -11.47
CA GLY A 231 8.24 7.69 -12.70
C GLY A 231 7.22 6.82 -13.42
N GLU A 232 7.44 6.55 -14.71
CA GLU A 232 6.51 5.77 -15.53
C GLU A 232 7.20 4.88 -16.55
N SER A 233 6.51 3.83 -16.96
CA SER A 233 6.83 2.98 -18.10
C SER A 233 5.54 2.38 -18.68
N PHE A 234 5.58 1.94 -19.93
CA PHE A 234 4.42 1.40 -20.65
C PHE A 234 4.70 0.03 -21.26
N SER A 235 3.67 -0.81 -21.31
CA SER A 235 3.72 -2.11 -21.98
C SER A 235 2.51 -2.25 -22.90
N THR A 236 2.75 -2.73 -24.13
CA THR A 236 1.69 -3.03 -25.12
C THR A 236 1.48 -4.52 -25.36
N ASP A 237 2.24 -5.37 -24.67
CA ASP A 237 2.22 -6.83 -24.80
C ASP A 237 1.69 -7.55 -23.55
N GLY A 238 0.98 -6.84 -22.66
CA GLY A 238 0.39 -7.42 -21.46
C GLY A 238 1.39 -7.53 -20.29
N GLY A 239 2.47 -6.74 -20.26
CA GLY A 239 3.42 -6.65 -19.16
C GLY A 239 4.65 -7.55 -19.31
N TYR A 240 4.88 -8.14 -20.48
CA TYR A 240 6.09 -8.92 -20.75
C TYR A 240 7.29 -8.02 -21.01
N THR A 241 7.12 -6.97 -21.81
CA THR A 241 8.16 -5.98 -22.09
C THR A 241 7.65 -4.57 -21.77
N TRP A 242 8.59 -3.69 -21.40
CA TRP A 242 8.29 -2.35 -20.93
C TRP A 242 9.17 -1.33 -21.64
N THR A 243 8.64 -0.15 -21.92
CA THR A 243 9.43 0.96 -22.46
C THR A 243 10.53 1.37 -21.45
N PRO A 244 11.60 2.03 -21.91
CA PRO A 244 12.56 2.65 -21.00
C PRO A 244 11.82 3.54 -19.99
N GLY A 245 12.13 3.38 -18.69
CA GLY A 245 11.55 4.18 -17.63
C GLY A 245 11.92 5.66 -17.75
N ARG A 246 11.01 6.54 -17.39
CA ARG A 246 11.20 8.00 -17.41
C ARG A 246 10.42 8.68 -16.27
N ASN A 247 10.70 9.94 -16.00
CA ASN A 247 9.82 10.74 -15.15
C ASN A 247 8.48 10.96 -15.86
N SER A 248 7.38 10.83 -15.13
CA SER A 248 6.06 11.22 -15.62
C SER A 248 5.89 12.73 -15.50
N HIS A 249 4.76 13.24 -16.02
CA HIS A 249 4.35 14.64 -15.83
C HIS A 249 3.62 14.86 -14.49
N ILE A 250 3.49 13.82 -13.67
CA ILE A 250 2.76 13.87 -12.39
C ILE A 250 3.76 14.21 -11.28
N ASP A 251 3.59 15.40 -10.71
CA ASP A 251 4.40 15.84 -9.58
C ASP A 251 3.99 15.13 -8.28
N GLY A 252 4.92 15.04 -7.35
CA GLY A 252 4.69 14.47 -6.02
C GLY A 252 5.97 14.43 -5.18
N PRO A 253 5.87 14.31 -3.85
CA PRO A 253 7.03 14.04 -3.01
C PRO A 253 7.47 12.58 -3.18
N CYS A 254 8.63 12.24 -2.62
CA CYS A 254 9.06 10.86 -2.48
C CYS A 254 8.13 10.14 -1.47
N SER A 255 6.97 9.70 -1.93
CA SER A 255 5.92 9.04 -1.13
C SER A 255 5.10 8.09 -1.98
N ARG A 256 4.45 7.12 -1.32
CA ARG A 256 3.41 6.32 -1.96
C ARG A 256 2.27 7.24 -2.42
N PHE A 257 1.72 6.95 -3.59
CA PHE A 257 0.47 7.48 -4.12
C PHE A 257 -0.49 6.33 -4.37
N PHE A 258 -1.72 6.63 -4.78
CA PHE A 258 -2.69 5.63 -5.22
C PHE A 258 -3.26 6.04 -6.57
N ILE A 259 -3.44 5.08 -7.48
CA ILE A 259 -4.14 5.29 -8.75
C ILE A 259 -4.99 4.08 -9.11
N ARG A 260 -6.23 4.33 -9.58
CA ARG A 260 -7.11 3.26 -10.08
C ARG A 260 -8.18 3.81 -11.02
N ARG A 261 -8.63 2.97 -11.94
CA ARG A 261 -9.80 3.27 -12.76
C ARG A 261 -11.06 2.99 -11.95
N LEU A 262 -11.96 3.98 -11.90
CA LEU A 262 -13.27 3.90 -11.28
C LEU A 262 -14.29 3.23 -12.21
N LYS A 263 -15.43 2.83 -11.66
CA LYS A 263 -16.57 2.25 -12.40
C LYS A 263 -17.11 3.19 -13.49
N SER A 264 -16.97 4.50 -13.30
CA SER A 264 -17.29 5.53 -14.30
C SER A 264 -16.38 5.53 -15.52
N GLY A 265 -15.22 4.87 -15.43
CA GLY A 265 -14.17 4.89 -16.43
C GLY A 265 -13.13 6.02 -16.22
N ARG A 266 -13.34 6.94 -15.27
CA ARG A 266 -12.33 7.94 -14.88
C ARG A 266 -11.20 7.29 -14.10
N LEU A 267 -10.02 7.90 -14.16
CA LEU A 267 -8.93 7.54 -13.22
C LEU A 267 -9.04 8.38 -11.96
N LEU A 268 -9.00 7.71 -10.82
CA LEU A 268 -8.80 8.32 -9.52
C LEU A 268 -7.32 8.26 -9.16
N MET A 269 -6.75 9.37 -8.74
CA MET A 269 -5.44 9.43 -8.11
C MET A 269 -5.57 10.04 -6.72
N ILE A 270 -4.89 9.47 -5.73
CA ILE A 270 -4.70 10.08 -4.41
C ILE A 270 -3.21 10.36 -4.27
N ASN A 271 -2.86 11.63 -4.21
CA ASN A 271 -1.47 12.07 -4.13
C ASN A 271 -1.38 13.38 -3.35
N HIS A 272 -0.18 13.82 -3.07
CA HIS A 272 0.10 15.13 -2.50
C HIS A 272 0.03 16.19 -3.60
N TYR A 273 -0.75 17.23 -3.38
CA TYR A 273 -1.00 18.29 -4.36
C TYR A 273 -0.71 19.65 -3.74
N ASN A 274 -0.14 20.59 -4.53
CA ASN A 274 0.27 21.92 -4.05
C ASN A 274 1.17 21.88 -2.80
N PHE A 275 2.00 20.85 -2.66
CA PHE A 275 2.98 20.79 -1.59
C PHE A 275 4.10 21.81 -1.88
N ASP A 276 4.44 22.61 -0.87
CA ASP A 276 5.30 23.80 -1.00
C ASP A 276 6.81 23.49 -0.90
N GLN A 277 7.24 22.26 -1.19
CA GLN A 277 8.64 21.90 -1.06
C GLN A 277 9.16 21.12 -2.28
N ARG A 278 9.78 21.85 -3.16
CA ARG A 278 10.68 21.24 -4.17
C ARG A 278 11.92 20.74 -3.44
N ILE A 279 12.12 19.46 -3.45
CA ILE A 279 13.33 18.83 -2.92
C ILE A 279 14.36 18.82 -4.04
N ASP A 280 15.50 19.49 -3.84
CA ASP A 280 16.60 19.37 -4.76
C ASP A 280 17.22 17.97 -4.63
N LEU A 281 17.40 17.26 -5.74
CA LEU A 281 18.00 15.93 -5.75
C LEU A 281 19.45 15.94 -5.30
N ASP A 282 20.16 17.00 -5.60
CA ASP A 282 21.55 17.14 -5.20
C ASP A 282 21.66 17.21 -3.66
N ASP A 283 20.68 17.77 -2.98
CA ASP A 283 20.58 17.74 -1.53
C ASP A 283 20.31 16.35 -0.97
N ILE A 284 19.56 15.52 -1.68
CA ILE A 284 19.28 14.12 -1.27
C ILE A 284 20.52 13.24 -1.45
N MET A 285 21.18 13.35 -2.60
CA MET A 285 22.32 12.50 -2.94
C MET A 285 23.60 12.85 -2.18
N ASN A 286 23.79 14.13 -1.81
CA ASN A 286 24.99 14.61 -1.15
C ASN A 286 24.98 14.50 0.39
N GLN A 287 23.83 14.33 1.03
CA GLN A 287 23.74 14.37 2.49
C GLN A 287 23.72 13.01 3.19
N GLY A 288 23.70 11.89 2.48
CA GLY A 288 23.73 10.53 3.06
C GLY A 288 22.62 10.24 4.08
N ASN A 289 21.77 11.24 4.39
CA ASN A 289 20.66 11.20 5.32
C ASN A 289 19.40 11.64 4.60
N VAL A 290 18.56 10.70 4.30
CA VAL A 290 17.31 10.89 3.59
C VAL A 290 16.32 11.69 4.45
N LYS A 291 16.45 13.00 4.46
CA LYS A 291 15.35 13.91 4.84
C LYS A 291 14.36 14.10 3.68
N SER A 292 14.26 13.10 2.81
CA SER A 292 13.43 13.10 1.60
C SER A 292 11.94 12.90 1.85
N TRP A 293 11.54 12.86 3.11
CA TRP A 293 10.14 12.73 3.50
C TRP A 293 9.40 14.08 3.58
N LYS A 294 10.06 15.16 3.21
CA LYS A 294 9.44 16.49 3.14
C LYS A 294 8.39 16.54 2.02
N GLY A 295 7.38 17.40 2.18
CA GLY A 295 6.31 17.60 1.20
C GLY A 295 5.14 16.63 1.32
N ARG A 296 5.09 15.77 2.34
CA ARG A 296 3.94 14.92 2.62
C ARG A 296 2.85 15.71 3.32
N SER A 297 2.15 16.53 2.55
CA SER A 297 1.01 17.33 3.00
C SER A 297 0.01 17.47 1.86
N HIS A 298 -1.15 18.08 2.11
CA HIS A 298 -2.18 18.33 1.11
C HIS A 298 -2.57 17.06 0.35
N LEU A 299 -2.85 15.99 1.09
CA LEU A 299 -3.33 14.73 0.50
C LEU A 299 -4.66 14.99 -0.22
N THR A 300 -4.69 14.75 -1.51
CA THR A 300 -5.76 15.18 -2.41
C THR A 300 -6.22 14.04 -3.30
N ALA A 301 -7.53 13.88 -3.44
CA ALA A 301 -8.14 13.04 -4.47
C ALA A 301 -8.29 13.83 -5.76
N MET A 302 -7.90 13.24 -6.88
CA MET A 302 -7.92 13.86 -8.21
C MET A 302 -8.56 12.93 -9.21
N LEU A 303 -9.29 13.49 -10.21
CA LEU A 303 -9.89 12.73 -11.30
C LEU A 303 -9.33 13.15 -12.64
N SER A 304 -9.13 12.15 -13.50
CA SER A 304 -8.80 12.31 -14.93
C SER A 304 -9.88 11.66 -15.80
N GLU A 305 -10.30 12.36 -16.87
CA GLU A 305 -11.22 11.86 -17.89
C GLU A 305 -10.51 11.42 -19.18
N ASP A 306 -9.25 11.83 -19.33
CA ASP A 306 -8.40 11.65 -20.51
C ASP A 306 -7.28 10.64 -20.29
N ASP A 307 -7.55 9.65 -19.42
CA ASP A 307 -6.67 8.51 -19.21
C ASP A 307 -5.32 8.87 -18.57
N GLY A 308 -5.32 9.91 -17.71
CA GLY A 308 -4.20 10.36 -16.93
C GLY A 308 -3.37 11.51 -17.52
N GLU A 309 -3.79 12.06 -18.65
CA GLU A 309 -3.09 13.19 -19.28
C GLU A 309 -3.30 14.50 -18.50
N THR A 310 -4.52 14.72 -17.98
CA THR A 310 -4.84 15.88 -17.13
C THR A 310 -5.65 15.49 -15.89
N TRP A 311 -5.57 16.30 -14.83
CA TRP A 311 -6.23 16.07 -13.54
C TRP A 311 -7.00 17.33 -13.08
N PRO A 312 -8.07 17.72 -13.80
CA PRO A 312 -8.73 19.02 -13.57
C PRO A 312 -9.61 19.08 -12.32
N TYR A 313 -10.01 17.93 -11.77
CA TYR A 313 -10.92 17.88 -10.63
C TYR A 313 -10.17 17.42 -9.38
N THR A 314 -10.30 18.14 -8.28
CA THR A 314 -9.57 17.88 -7.05
C THR A 314 -10.45 18.03 -5.82
N LEU A 315 -10.23 17.18 -4.82
CA LEU A 315 -10.83 17.25 -3.48
C LEU A 315 -9.71 17.11 -2.44
N LEU A 316 -9.46 18.16 -1.68
CA LEU A 316 -8.49 18.12 -0.57
C LEU A 316 -9.03 17.23 0.55
N LEU A 317 -8.29 16.19 0.91
CA LEU A 317 -8.65 15.25 1.98
C LEU A 317 -8.04 15.66 3.31
N ASP A 318 -6.76 16.06 3.30
CA ASP A 318 -6.05 16.47 4.51
C ASP A 318 -4.88 17.40 4.15
N GLU A 319 -4.88 18.63 4.67
CA GLU A 319 -3.84 19.64 4.42
C GLU A 319 -2.65 19.52 5.36
N ARG A 320 -2.75 18.73 6.44
CA ARG A 320 -1.72 18.63 7.47
C ARG A 320 -0.40 18.07 6.94
N ASN A 321 0.69 18.44 7.60
CA ASN A 321 1.99 17.82 7.35
C ASN A 321 2.02 16.38 7.88
N GLU A 322 2.92 15.56 7.31
CA GLU A 322 3.15 14.17 7.71
C GLU A 322 1.95 13.23 7.48
N VAL A 323 1.00 13.62 6.62
CA VAL A 323 -0.01 12.68 6.07
C VAL A 323 0.61 11.90 4.93
N SER A 324 0.40 10.57 4.88
CA SER A 324 1.04 9.75 3.84
C SER A 324 0.38 8.39 3.61
N TYR A 325 0.86 7.68 2.61
CA TYR A 325 0.53 6.30 2.26
C TYR A 325 -0.96 6.04 2.03
N PRO A 326 -1.58 6.77 1.08
CA PRO A 326 -2.98 6.52 0.74
C PRO A 326 -3.17 5.15 0.09
N ASP A 327 -4.28 4.52 0.42
CA ASP A 327 -4.89 3.42 -0.32
C ASP A 327 -6.38 3.66 -0.43
N ALA A 328 -7.02 3.17 -1.51
CA ALA A 328 -8.43 3.45 -1.72
C ALA A 328 -9.22 2.27 -2.29
N LYS A 329 -10.54 2.35 -2.07
CA LYS A 329 -11.56 1.44 -2.62
C LYS A 329 -12.80 2.23 -3.03
N GLU A 330 -13.22 2.07 -4.28
CA GLU A 330 -14.58 2.40 -4.70
C GLU A 330 -15.49 1.23 -4.34
N ALA A 331 -16.44 1.44 -3.47
CA ALA A 331 -17.38 0.42 -3.01
C ALA A 331 -18.64 0.35 -3.90
N ASP A 332 -19.47 -0.67 -3.68
CA ASP A 332 -20.71 -0.87 -4.47
C ASP A 332 -21.79 0.17 -4.16
N ASN A 333 -21.70 0.81 -3.01
CA ASN A 333 -22.60 1.90 -2.62
C ASN A 333 -22.26 3.25 -3.28
N GLY A 334 -21.26 3.29 -4.17
CA GLY A 334 -20.83 4.51 -4.88
C GLY A 334 -19.92 5.44 -4.09
N TYR A 335 -19.59 5.10 -2.84
CA TYR A 335 -18.59 5.84 -2.08
C TYR A 335 -17.18 5.34 -2.35
N ILE A 336 -16.24 6.26 -2.32
CA ILE A 336 -14.80 6.01 -2.34
C ILE A 336 -14.30 6.13 -0.91
N TYR A 337 -13.66 5.08 -0.42
CA TYR A 337 -13.04 5.02 0.89
C TYR A 337 -11.53 5.11 0.69
N VAL A 338 -10.90 6.04 1.41
CA VAL A 338 -9.44 6.25 1.37
C VAL A 338 -8.90 6.12 2.77
N THR A 339 -7.90 5.28 2.99
CA THR A 339 -7.13 5.25 4.24
C THR A 339 -5.76 5.87 4.03
N TYR A 340 -5.18 6.43 5.08
CA TYR A 340 -3.84 7.02 5.11
C TYR A 340 -3.34 7.11 6.55
N ASP A 341 -2.04 7.31 6.73
CA ASP A 341 -1.46 7.55 8.06
C ASP A 341 -1.17 9.03 8.30
N TRP A 342 -1.13 9.41 9.59
CA TRP A 342 -0.73 10.71 10.04
C TRP A 342 0.26 10.62 11.19
N GLU A 343 1.45 11.22 11.00
CA GLU A 343 2.53 11.31 12.00
C GLU A 343 2.79 9.97 12.73
N ARG A 344 3.34 8.99 12.03
CA ARG A 344 3.57 7.61 12.49
C ARG A 344 4.29 7.48 13.82
N VAL A 345 5.06 8.50 14.22
CA VAL A 345 5.88 8.51 15.44
C VAL A 345 5.21 9.31 16.55
N THR A 346 4.59 10.45 16.25
CA THR A 346 4.05 11.39 17.25
C THR A 346 2.55 11.20 17.46
N GLN A 347 1.71 11.43 16.48
CA GLN A 347 0.26 11.24 16.60
C GLN A 347 -0.14 9.78 16.44
N ARG A 348 0.55 9.05 15.55
CA ARG A 348 0.36 7.61 15.37
C ARG A 348 -1.07 7.22 14.99
N GLU A 349 -1.67 7.98 14.07
CA GLU A 349 -3.05 7.79 13.65
C GLU A 349 -3.16 7.13 12.28
N ILE A 350 -4.03 6.14 12.18
CA ILE A 350 -4.55 5.63 10.92
C ILE A 350 -5.92 6.26 10.71
N LEU A 351 -6.09 6.92 9.59
CA LEU A 351 -7.26 7.71 9.26
C LEU A 351 -7.98 7.17 8.02
N MET A 352 -9.24 7.52 7.90
CA MET A 352 -10.06 7.23 6.73
C MET A 352 -10.80 8.49 6.28
N ALA A 353 -10.93 8.65 4.96
CA ALA A 353 -11.86 9.57 4.32
C ALA A 353 -12.89 8.77 3.51
N ARG A 354 -14.11 9.29 3.41
CA ARG A 354 -15.19 8.73 2.61
C ARG A 354 -15.88 9.85 1.84
N PHE A 355 -16.01 9.70 0.54
CA PHE A 355 -16.62 10.68 -0.35
C PHE A 355 -17.10 10.00 -1.64
N THR A 356 -17.77 10.72 -2.50
CA THR A 356 -18.20 10.24 -3.82
C THR A 356 -17.36 10.85 -4.93
N GLU A 357 -17.48 10.30 -6.13
CA GLU A 357 -16.88 10.90 -7.33
C GLU A 357 -17.43 12.32 -7.59
N ASP A 358 -18.73 12.56 -7.32
CA ASP A 358 -19.34 13.89 -7.46
C ASP A 358 -18.74 14.91 -6.47
N ASP A 359 -18.36 14.51 -5.27
CA ASP A 359 -17.65 15.38 -4.33
C ASP A 359 -16.30 15.86 -4.90
N ILE A 360 -15.57 14.98 -5.61
CA ILE A 360 -14.31 15.38 -6.27
C ILE A 360 -14.60 16.35 -7.42
N LEU A 361 -15.61 16.06 -8.26
CA LEU A 361 -16.02 16.93 -9.36
C LEU A 361 -16.44 18.32 -8.87
N ARG A 362 -16.99 18.44 -7.66
CA ARG A 362 -17.41 19.69 -7.03
C ARG A 362 -16.32 20.35 -6.17
N GLY A 363 -15.23 19.64 -5.90
CA GLY A 363 -14.13 20.12 -5.05
C GLY A 363 -14.50 20.28 -3.57
N LYS A 364 -15.60 19.65 -3.10
CA LYS A 364 -16.07 19.71 -1.71
C LYS A 364 -17.00 18.56 -1.38
N ILE A 365 -17.06 18.16 -0.12
CA ILE A 365 -17.96 17.14 0.38
C ILE A 365 -19.42 17.68 0.35
N LEU A 366 -20.26 17.02 -0.41
CA LEU A 366 -21.71 17.27 -0.50
C LEU A 366 -22.53 16.01 -0.25
N SER A 367 -21.91 14.84 -0.40
CA SER A 367 -22.56 13.57 -0.18
C SER A 367 -22.96 13.41 1.30
N PRO A 368 -24.17 12.86 1.61
CA PRO A 368 -24.70 12.81 2.97
C PRO A 368 -23.83 12.04 3.96
N GLU A 369 -23.15 11.01 3.49
CA GLU A 369 -22.29 10.14 4.29
C GLU A 369 -20.79 10.49 4.11
N GLY A 370 -20.49 11.56 3.36
CA GLY A 370 -19.12 12.03 3.14
C GLY A 370 -18.48 12.50 4.43
N LYS A 371 -17.25 12.06 4.68
CA LYS A 371 -16.52 12.34 5.92
C LYS A 371 -15.02 12.31 5.69
N LEU A 372 -14.30 13.26 6.24
CA LEU A 372 -12.84 13.31 6.21
C LEU A 372 -12.27 13.04 7.61
N ARG A 373 -11.04 12.56 7.68
CA ARG A 373 -10.26 12.36 8.92
C ARG A 373 -10.97 11.50 9.99
N VAL A 374 -11.64 10.45 9.55
CA VAL A 374 -12.23 9.49 10.48
C VAL A 374 -11.11 8.66 11.11
N LEU A 375 -11.05 8.64 12.43
CA LEU A 375 -10.05 7.83 13.14
C LEU A 375 -10.40 6.34 13.02
N VAL A 376 -9.47 5.57 12.45
CA VAL A 376 -9.55 4.11 12.36
C VAL A 376 -8.87 3.49 13.57
N ASN A 377 -7.64 3.90 13.84
CA ASN A 377 -6.86 3.39 14.97
C ASN A 377 -5.82 4.43 15.42
N LYS A 378 -5.50 4.40 16.71
CA LYS A 378 -4.41 5.19 17.30
C LYS A 378 -3.69 4.36 18.34
N THR A 379 -2.39 4.23 18.22
CA THR A 379 -1.59 3.57 19.27
C THR A 379 -1.20 4.55 20.38
N LEU A 380 -1.27 4.07 21.63
CA LEU A 380 -1.14 4.86 22.86
C LEU A 380 0.04 4.43 23.74
N GLY A 381 0.80 3.40 23.34
CA GLY A 381 1.94 2.90 24.09
C GLY A 381 2.94 4.00 24.42
N GLN A 382 3.44 4.00 25.66
CA GLN A 382 4.44 4.95 26.12
C GLN A 382 5.85 4.37 25.94
N PRO A 383 6.86 5.20 25.64
CA PRO A 383 8.26 4.76 25.68
C PRO A 383 8.59 4.21 27.08
N ASP A 384 9.42 3.18 27.11
CA ASP A 384 9.96 2.71 28.39
C ASP A 384 10.76 3.86 29.03
N ILE A 385 10.37 4.27 30.23
CA ILE A 385 11.10 5.26 31.02
C ILE A 385 12.30 4.51 31.64
N HIS A 386 13.44 4.59 30.98
CA HIS A 386 14.70 4.10 31.49
C HIS A 386 15.49 5.22 32.22
#